data_b42aa2dfe4f880d9623d95157cc54253
#
_entry.id   b42aa2dfe4f880d9623d95157cc54253
#
_cell.length_a   1.000
_cell.length_b   1.000
_cell.length_c   1.000
_cell.angle_alpha   90.00
_cell.angle_beta   90.00
_cell.angle_gamma   90.00
#
_symmetry.space_group_name_H-M   'P 1'
#
loop_
_entity.id
_entity.type
_entity.pdbx_description
1 polymer ?
#
loop_
_entity_poly.entity_id
_entity_poly.type
_entity_poly.pdbx_seq_one_letter_code
_entity_poly.pdbx_strand_id
1 'polypeptide(L)' 'CQYCGVRFSREELNLDHVVPRTQGGTSRWDNIVCSCHACNRRKGGRTPEQANMRLIRPPRRPEWTPFVLHTHGRQSY' A
#
# COMPACT_ATOMS: atom_id res chain seq x y z
N CYS A 1 -2.49 8.49 3.59
CA CYS A 1 -1.25 8.12 2.89
C CYS A 1 -0.28 7.51 3.89
N GLN A 2 0.27 6.37 3.56
CA GLN A 2 1.20 5.66 4.45
C GLN A 2 2.62 6.19 4.37
N TYR A 3 2.88 7.09 3.45
CA TYR A 3 4.21 7.68 3.33
C TYR A 3 4.29 9.05 4.03
N CYS A 4 3.37 9.94 3.75
CA CYS A 4 3.44 11.28 4.34
C CYS A 4 2.53 11.47 5.55
N GLY A 5 1.63 10.55 5.78
CA GLY A 5 0.75 10.62 6.94
C GLY A 5 -0.41 11.59 6.85
N VAL A 6 -0.54 12.27 5.73
CA VAL A 6 -1.63 13.21 5.57
C VAL A 6 -2.89 12.45 5.21
N ARG A 7 -4.03 12.89 5.74
CA ARG A 7 -5.29 12.30 5.42
C ARG A 7 -5.80 12.87 4.15
N PHE A 8 -6.32 12.02 3.27
CA PHE A 8 -6.87 12.42 2.00
C PHE A 8 -8.19 11.71 1.80
N SER A 9 -9.01 12.20 0.91
CA SER A 9 -10.23 11.52 0.57
C SER A 9 -9.88 10.30 -0.26
N ARG A 10 -10.82 9.40 -0.37
CA ARG A 10 -10.61 8.18 -1.11
C ARG A 10 -10.20 8.44 -2.55
N GLU A 11 -10.74 9.45 -3.17
CA GLU A 11 -10.43 9.77 -4.54
C GLU A 11 -9.01 10.27 -4.71
N GLU A 12 -8.41 10.71 -3.63
CA GLU A 12 -7.08 11.26 -3.69
C GLU A 12 -6.00 10.24 -3.32
N LEU A 13 -6.42 9.01 -3.07
CA LEU A 13 -5.50 7.96 -2.69
C LEU A 13 -5.45 6.88 -3.75
N ASN A 14 -4.29 6.29 -3.91
CA ASN A 14 -4.09 5.16 -4.81
C ASN A 14 -3.51 4.03 -4.00
N LEU A 15 -3.59 2.85 -4.56
CA LEU A 15 -2.89 1.71 -3.98
C LEU A 15 -1.51 1.69 -4.61
N ASP A 16 -0.52 1.50 -3.79
CA ASP A 16 0.85 1.50 -4.24
C ASP A 16 1.54 0.20 -3.84
N HIS A 17 2.33 -0.35 -4.74
CA HIS A 17 3.15 -1.52 -4.44
C HIS A 17 4.42 -1.01 -3.79
N VAL A 18 4.66 -1.40 -2.55
CA VAL A 18 5.83 -0.95 -1.82
C VAL A 18 7.08 -1.31 -2.61
N VAL A 19 7.19 -2.58 -2.99
CA VAL A 19 8.22 -2.98 -3.92
C VAL A 19 7.55 -3.01 -5.28
N PRO A 20 8.00 -2.20 -6.23
CA PRO A 20 7.34 -2.13 -7.53
C PRO A 20 7.31 -3.46 -8.25
N ARG A 21 6.31 -3.65 -9.06
CA ARG A 21 6.20 -4.88 -9.80
C ARG A 21 7.39 -5.07 -10.74
N THR A 22 7.94 -3.99 -11.24
CA THR A 22 9.11 -4.05 -12.11
C THR A 22 10.34 -4.55 -11.36
N GLN A 23 10.31 -4.53 -10.04
CA GLN A 23 11.41 -5.02 -9.23
C GLN A 23 11.03 -6.30 -8.51
N GLY A 24 10.02 -6.98 -9.00
CA GLY A 24 9.63 -8.25 -8.41
C GLY A 24 8.56 -8.18 -7.34
N GLY A 25 7.98 -7.02 -7.13
CA GLY A 25 6.94 -6.88 -6.13
C GLY A 25 5.67 -7.60 -6.53
N THR A 26 4.93 -8.08 -5.55
CA THR A 26 3.69 -8.80 -5.79
C THR A 26 2.51 -7.94 -5.36
N SER A 27 1.31 -8.36 -5.67
CA SER A 27 0.12 -7.67 -5.26
C SER A 27 -0.46 -8.26 -3.98
N ARG A 28 0.40 -8.78 -3.11
CA ARG A 28 -0.05 -9.36 -1.85
C ARG A 28 -0.22 -8.25 -0.84
N TRP A 29 -1.07 -8.52 0.22
CA TRP A 29 -1.40 -7.61 1.19
C TRP A 29 -0.21 -6.95 1.79
N ASP A 30 0.94 -7.66 1.99
CA ASP A 30 2.10 -7.14 2.67
C ASP A 30 2.93 -6.26 1.74
N ASN A 31 2.47 -6.02 0.53
CA ASN A 31 3.17 -5.16 -0.41
C ASN A 31 2.28 -4.04 -0.96
N ILE A 32 1.10 -3.86 -0.40
CA ILE A 32 0.17 -2.83 -0.89
C ILE A 32 -0.15 -1.85 0.22
N VAL A 33 -0.03 -0.58 -0.08
CA VAL A 33 -0.39 0.47 0.87
C VAL A 33 -1.14 1.57 0.15
N CYS A 34 -1.82 2.42 0.90
CA CYS A 34 -2.48 3.58 0.32
C CYS A 34 -1.46 4.72 0.24
N SER A 35 -1.44 5.40 -0.86
CA SER A 35 -0.50 6.47 -1.10
C SER A 35 -1.22 7.63 -1.78
N CYS A 36 -0.89 8.85 -1.42
CA CYS A 36 -1.44 9.99 -2.12
C CYS A 36 -0.72 10.12 -3.46
N HIS A 37 -1.32 10.88 -4.38
CA HIS A 37 -0.76 11.03 -5.72
C HIS A 37 0.65 11.62 -5.70
N ALA A 38 0.88 12.58 -4.83
CA ALA A 38 2.19 13.23 -4.76
C ALA A 38 3.27 12.23 -4.33
N CYS A 39 3.01 11.46 -3.28
CA CYS A 39 3.98 10.48 -2.81
C CYS A 39 4.17 9.37 -3.83
N ASN A 40 3.09 8.97 -4.48
CA ASN A 40 3.15 7.94 -5.48
C ASN A 40 4.04 8.38 -6.65
N ARG A 41 3.88 9.61 -7.08
CA ARG A 41 4.65 10.17 -8.16
C ARG A 41 6.12 10.30 -7.76
N ARG A 42 6.36 10.75 -6.55
CA ARG A 42 7.70 10.90 -6.07
C ARG A 42 8.43 9.57 -5.97
N LYS A 43 7.71 8.54 -5.56
CA LYS A 43 8.30 7.21 -5.43
C LYS A 43 8.61 6.63 -6.81
N GLY A 44 7.72 6.81 -7.75
CA GLY A 44 7.89 6.30 -9.11
C GLY A 44 8.05 4.79 -9.07
N GLY A 45 8.89 4.24 -9.88
CA GLY A 45 9.10 2.79 -9.93
C GLY A 45 10.20 2.32 -9.00
N ARG A 46 10.34 2.97 -7.86
CA ARG A 46 11.41 2.66 -6.90
C ARG A 46 10.82 2.12 -5.61
N THR A 47 11.66 1.49 -4.81
CA THR A 47 11.24 1.11 -3.46
C THR A 47 11.28 2.36 -2.60
N PRO A 48 10.65 2.36 -1.43
CA PRO A 48 10.71 3.52 -0.56
C PRO A 48 12.13 3.91 -0.21
N GLU A 49 12.97 2.92 0.02
CA GLU A 49 14.37 3.18 0.35
C GLU A 49 15.08 3.88 -0.79
N GLN A 50 14.81 3.46 -2.02
CA GLN A 50 15.43 4.06 -3.19
C GLN A 50 14.93 5.49 -3.39
N ALA A 51 13.71 5.76 -3.01
CA ALA A 51 13.14 7.09 -3.14
C ALA A 51 13.36 7.94 -1.89
N ASN A 52 14.08 7.42 -0.94
CA ASN A 52 14.33 8.07 0.33
C ASN A 52 13.02 8.42 1.03
N MET A 53 12.10 7.49 1.02
CA MET A 53 10.81 7.63 1.66
C MET A 53 10.69 6.57 2.75
N ARG A 54 9.77 6.77 3.66
CA ARG A 54 9.60 5.84 4.76
C ARG A 54 8.11 5.60 4.98
N LEU A 55 7.74 4.34 5.17
CA LEU A 55 6.38 4.00 5.50
C LEU A 55 6.14 4.32 6.96
N ILE A 56 5.00 4.92 7.26
CA ILE A 56 4.65 5.23 8.62
C ILE A 56 4.33 3.93 9.34
N ARG A 57 3.70 3.01 8.63
CA ARG A 57 3.35 1.74 9.21
C ARG A 57 3.52 0.70 8.13
N PRO A 58 4.19 -0.40 8.40
CA PRO A 58 4.37 -1.43 7.39
C PRO A 58 3.04 -2.11 7.10
N PRO A 59 2.84 -2.54 5.87
CA PRO A 59 1.61 -3.24 5.52
C PRO A 59 1.60 -4.59 6.19
N ARG A 60 0.44 -4.98 6.73
CA ARG A 60 0.35 -6.26 7.37
C ARG A 60 -1.04 -6.78 7.27
N ARG A 61 -1.17 -8.08 7.33
CA ARG A 61 -2.43 -8.74 7.28
C ARG A 61 -3.26 -8.41 8.51
N PRO A 62 -4.53 -8.09 8.34
CA PRO A 62 -5.37 -7.81 9.49
C PRO A 62 -5.52 -9.06 10.34
N GLU A 63 -5.55 -8.91 11.61
CA GLU A 63 -5.67 -10.02 12.49
C GLU A 63 -7.00 -10.71 12.42
N TRP A 64 -8.05 -10.00 12.10
CA TRP A 64 -9.35 -10.59 12.01
C TRP A 64 -9.59 -11.18 10.64
N THR A 65 -8.62 -11.14 9.82
CA THR A 65 -8.74 -11.65 8.50
C THR A 65 -9.34 -13.02 8.34
N PRO A 66 -8.93 -14.00 9.05
CA PRO A 66 -9.46 -15.31 8.86
C PRO A 66 -10.94 -15.34 8.92
N PHE A 67 -11.47 -14.59 9.83
CA PHE A 67 -12.83 -14.57 10.03
C PHE A 67 -13.52 -13.87 8.94
N VAL A 68 -13.01 -12.78 8.54
CA VAL A 68 -13.60 -12.04 7.50
C VAL A 68 -13.54 -12.79 6.20
N LEU A 69 -12.49 -13.43 5.90
CA LEU A 69 -12.35 -14.16 4.73
C LEU A 69 -13.34 -15.22 4.64
N HIS A 70 -13.70 -15.76 5.72
CA HIS A 70 -14.64 -16.71 5.77
C HIS A 70 -15.88 -16.23 5.22
N THR A 71 -16.30 -15.09 5.58
CA THR A 71 -17.54 -14.61 5.18
C THR A 71 -17.50 -13.98 3.85
N HIS A 72 -16.47 -13.44 3.51
CA HIS A 72 -16.51 -12.88 2.26
C HIS A 72 -15.36 -12.71 1.69
N GLY A 73 -14.69 -13.61 1.72
CA GLY A 73 -13.52 -13.57 1.14
C GLY A 73 -13.50 -12.82 -0.06
N ARG A 74 -14.55 -12.53 -0.47
CA ARG A 74 -14.57 -11.89 -1.60
C ARG A 74 -14.33 -10.53 -1.56
N GLN A 75 -14.35 -9.95 -0.75
CA GLN A 75 -14.21 -8.73 -0.81
C GLN A 75 -13.06 -8.21 -0.84
N SER A 76 -12.66 -8.27 -0.92
CA SER A 76 -11.73 -7.79 -0.91
C SER A 76 -11.29 -7.02 -1.57
N TYR A 77 -11.20 -6.63 -1.90
CA TYR A 77 -10.85 -5.87 -2.63
C TYR A 77 -9.83 -6.04 -3.17
#